data_dd004ca93796a68ee7ca4a152f6a3102
#
_entry.id   dd004ca93796a68ee7ca4a152f6a3102
#
_cell.length_a   1.000
_cell.length_b   1.000
_cell.length_c   1.000
_cell.angle_alpha   90.00
_cell.angle_beta   90.00
_cell.angle_gamma   90.00
#
_symmetry.space_group_name_H-M   'P 1'
#
loop_
_entity.id
_entity.type
_entity.pdbx_description
1 polymer ?
#
loop_
_entity_poly.entity_id
_entity_poly.type
_entity_poly.pdbx_seq_one_letter_code
_entity_poly.pdbx_strand_id
1 'polypeptide(L)'
;MEDNATETSPRQRPNYGIDAPGVVAGMFLMGVAALALTFCMGLFPWQSHIWLGIVRRTAEVYAVLFIGMACYMIYWSKIAKIRGRKNLLDLVPWSGGEVILDVGCGRGLLLLAAAKRTSAGRAIGIDLWQAKDQSGNCAKATLANAMIEGVQDRIEILTADMKDLPFPDRSFDLVVSHWAVHNLNAPQDRARALAEMARVLKPGGHVLLADIQFRVEYASQLKAMGFEGVRQVVSQPRDAILAVLTFGNFRPAVTVARRAFT
;
A
#
# COMPACT_ATOMS: atom_id res chain seq x y z
N MET A 1 -31.21 -43.55 6.65
CA MET A 1 -31.26 -42.13 6.33
C MET A 1 -30.13 -41.48 7.11
N GLU A 2 -28.95 -41.43 6.52
CA GLU A 2 -27.77 -40.76 7.10
C GLU A 2 -27.80 -39.31 6.59
N ASP A 3 -28.04 -38.39 7.52
CA ASP A 3 -27.91 -36.96 7.30
C ASP A 3 -26.42 -36.63 7.15
N ASN A 4 -25.95 -36.54 5.90
CA ASN A 4 -24.65 -35.97 5.58
C ASN A 4 -24.72 -34.45 5.74
N ALA A 5 -24.60 -33.99 6.98
CA ALA A 5 -24.31 -32.59 7.27
C ALA A 5 -22.94 -32.26 6.66
N THR A 6 -22.94 -31.63 5.49
CA THR A 6 -21.74 -31.06 4.87
C THR A 6 -21.19 -30.01 5.83
N GLU A 7 -20.18 -30.37 6.62
CA GLU A 7 -19.35 -29.45 7.37
C GLU A 7 -18.80 -28.41 6.40
N THR A 8 -19.38 -27.22 6.39
CA THR A 8 -18.85 -26.09 5.63
C THR A 8 -17.56 -25.65 6.30
N SER A 9 -16.44 -26.13 5.75
CA SER A 9 -15.11 -25.63 6.12
C SER A 9 -15.12 -24.11 6.17
N PRO A 10 -14.56 -23.47 7.22
CA PRO A 10 -14.61 -22.01 7.37
C PRO A 10 -13.96 -21.38 6.15
N ARG A 11 -14.71 -20.54 5.42
CA ARG A 11 -14.21 -19.85 4.22
C ARG A 11 -12.92 -19.12 4.56
N GLN A 12 -11.82 -19.59 4.03
CA GLN A 12 -10.52 -18.92 4.18
C GLN A 12 -10.63 -17.49 3.70
N ARG A 13 -10.05 -16.55 4.46
CA ARG A 13 -10.00 -15.14 4.09
C ARG A 13 -8.63 -14.80 3.52
N PRO A 14 -8.55 -13.98 2.45
CA PRO A 14 -7.27 -13.56 1.90
C PRO A 14 -6.49 -12.75 2.95
N ASN A 15 -5.19 -12.95 2.99
CA ASN A 15 -4.31 -12.27 3.95
C ASN A 15 -3.33 -11.37 3.21
N TYR A 16 -3.58 -10.07 3.24
CA TYR A 16 -2.77 -9.04 2.59
C TYR A 16 -1.64 -8.48 3.48
N GLY A 17 -1.22 -9.22 4.49
CA GLY A 17 -0.08 -8.86 5.33
C GLY A 17 -0.28 -7.64 6.23
N ILE A 18 0.80 -7.23 6.88
CA ILE A 18 0.93 -5.96 7.61
C ILE A 18 2.00 -5.15 6.87
N ASP A 19 1.70 -3.91 6.54
CA ASP A 19 2.63 -3.02 5.87
C ASP A 19 3.67 -2.51 6.89
N ALA A 20 4.94 -2.42 6.47
CA ALA A 20 6.08 -2.01 7.29
C ALA A 20 6.12 -2.67 8.69
N PRO A 21 6.15 -4.01 8.80
CA PRO A 21 6.00 -4.72 10.08
C PRO A 21 7.06 -4.34 11.12
N GLY A 22 8.28 -4.02 10.68
CA GLY A 22 9.35 -3.54 11.56
C GLY A 22 9.04 -2.18 12.19
N VAL A 23 8.40 -1.27 11.43
CA VAL A 23 7.96 0.04 11.95
C VAL A 23 6.85 -0.14 12.99
N VAL A 24 5.87 -1.00 12.71
CA VAL A 24 4.79 -1.33 13.65
C VAL A 24 5.34 -1.89 14.95
N ALA A 25 6.26 -2.87 14.88
CA ALA A 25 6.90 -3.47 16.04
C ALA A 25 7.73 -2.44 16.82
N GLY A 26 8.51 -1.60 16.12
CA GLY A 26 9.31 -0.54 16.74
C GLY A 26 8.45 0.47 17.50
N MET A 27 7.36 0.94 16.90
CA MET A 27 6.43 1.84 17.57
C MET A 27 5.79 1.20 18.80
N PHE A 28 5.36 -0.04 18.70
CA PHE A 28 4.78 -0.75 19.84
C PHE A 28 5.80 -0.89 20.99
N LEU A 29 7.05 -1.29 20.69
CA LEU A 29 8.11 -1.41 21.69
C LEU A 29 8.47 -0.07 22.34
N MET A 30 8.53 1.01 21.56
CA MET A 30 8.77 2.36 22.09
C MET A 30 7.63 2.82 23.01
N GLY A 31 6.38 2.52 22.65
CA GLY A 31 5.23 2.80 23.50
C GLY A 31 5.26 2.01 24.82
N VAL A 32 5.60 0.72 24.76
CA VAL A 32 5.74 -0.13 25.97
C VAL A 32 6.91 0.36 26.86
N ALA A 33 8.05 0.73 26.25
CA ALA A 33 9.20 1.30 26.99
C ALA A 33 8.83 2.60 27.70
N ALA A 34 8.06 3.48 27.03
CA ALA A 34 7.57 4.71 27.63
C ALA A 34 6.61 4.43 28.81
N LEU A 35 5.72 3.43 28.71
CA LEU A 35 4.87 2.99 29.82
C LEU A 35 5.69 2.44 30.98
N ALA A 36 6.69 1.60 30.70
CA ALA A 36 7.57 1.06 31.73
C ALA A 36 8.32 2.19 32.46
N LEU A 37 8.80 3.19 31.72
CA LEU A 37 9.44 4.37 32.31
C LEU A 37 8.48 5.13 33.25
N THR A 38 7.24 5.38 32.82
CA THR A 38 6.24 6.06 33.67
C THR A 38 5.90 5.28 34.93
N PHE A 39 5.81 3.94 34.80
CA PHE A 39 5.59 3.05 35.96
C PHE A 39 6.78 3.09 36.94
N CYS A 40 8.00 2.93 36.45
CA CYS A 40 9.21 3.03 37.28
C CYS A 40 9.32 4.38 37.99
N MET A 41 9.03 5.47 37.28
CA MET A 41 9.00 6.79 37.89
C MET A 41 7.93 6.94 38.99
N GLY A 42 6.83 6.20 38.89
CA GLY A 42 5.76 6.17 39.91
C GLY A 42 6.15 5.45 41.19
N LEU A 43 7.16 4.56 41.17
CA LEU A 43 7.61 3.80 42.32
C LEU A 43 8.52 4.61 43.29
N PHE A 44 9.00 5.77 42.87
CA PHE A 44 9.93 6.59 43.64
C PHE A 44 9.30 7.92 44.07
N PRO A 45 9.71 8.49 45.23
CA PRO A 45 9.12 9.73 45.78
C PRO A 45 9.62 11.03 45.11
N TRP A 46 10.07 10.95 43.85
CA TRP A 46 10.53 12.11 43.05
C TRP A 46 9.43 13.10 42.67
N GLN A 47 8.19 12.81 43.08
CA GLN A 47 6.98 13.59 42.72
C GLN A 47 7.04 15.06 43.19
N SER A 48 7.98 15.38 44.07
CA SER A 48 8.23 16.75 44.51
C SER A 48 8.96 17.64 43.49
N HIS A 49 9.58 17.04 42.45
CA HIS A 49 10.33 17.78 41.43
C HIS A 49 9.48 18.00 40.18
N ILE A 50 9.14 19.25 39.90
CA ILE A 50 8.28 19.66 38.77
C ILE A 50 8.79 19.07 37.42
N TRP A 51 10.11 19.02 37.21
CA TRP A 51 10.72 18.49 35.99
C TRP A 51 10.46 17.00 35.77
N LEU A 52 10.48 16.22 36.84
CA LEU A 52 10.18 14.79 36.76
C LEU A 52 8.69 14.54 36.48
N GLY A 53 7.82 15.41 36.98
CA GLY A 53 6.42 15.42 36.61
C GLY A 53 6.20 15.69 35.10
N ILE A 54 6.94 16.66 34.54
CA ILE A 54 6.91 16.95 33.09
C ILE A 54 7.40 15.75 32.27
N VAL A 55 8.55 15.17 32.63
CA VAL A 55 9.10 13.98 31.94
C VAL A 55 8.12 12.82 31.94
N ARG A 56 7.52 12.53 33.10
CA ARG A 56 6.52 11.48 33.23
C ARG A 56 5.31 11.72 32.31
N ARG A 57 4.72 12.94 32.33
CA ARG A 57 3.58 13.28 31.47
C ARG A 57 3.94 13.21 30.00
N THR A 58 5.12 13.65 29.64
CA THR A 58 5.61 13.54 28.27
C THR A 58 5.72 12.08 27.84
N ALA A 59 6.29 11.20 28.69
CA ALA A 59 6.38 9.77 28.40
C ALA A 59 4.99 9.12 28.28
N GLU A 60 4.01 9.49 29.13
CA GLU A 60 2.62 9.03 29.03
C GLU A 60 2.02 9.39 27.67
N VAL A 61 2.20 10.63 27.21
CA VAL A 61 1.72 11.10 25.90
C VAL A 61 2.36 10.31 24.76
N TYR A 62 3.70 10.13 24.78
CA TYR A 62 4.38 9.35 23.76
C TYR A 62 3.97 7.88 23.76
N ALA A 63 3.73 7.27 24.92
CA ALA A 63 3.23 5.92 25.02
C ALA A 63 1.89 5.75 24.29
N VAL A 64 0.95 6.66 24.55
CA VAL A 64 -0.37 6.64 23.88
C VAL A 64 -0.23 6.86 22.37
N LEU A 65 0.63 7.81 21.95
CA LEU A 65 0.83 8.10 20.53
C LEU A 65 1.45 6.92 19.79
N PHE A 66 2.50 6.31 20.32
CA PHE A 66 3.19 5.19 19.65
C PHE A 66 2.33 3.93 19.60
N ILE A 67 1.67 3.57 20.69
CA ILE A 67 0.76 2.40 20.71
C ILE A 67 -0.44 2.66 19.80
N GLY A 68 -1.04 3.84 19.88
CA GLY A 68 -2.16 4.24 19.04
C GLY A 68 -1.81 4.19 17.55
N MET A 69 -0.61 4.68 17.18
CA MET A 69 -0.14 4.62 15.79
C MET A 69 0.11 3.18 15.34
N ALA A 70 0.72 2.33 16.16
CA ALA A 70 0.91 0.92 15.85
C ALA A 70 -0.44 0.20 15.63
N CYS A 71 -1.41 0.41 16.50
CA CYS A 71 -2.77 -0.12 16.35
C CYS A 71 -3.46 0.40 15.07
N TYR A 72 -3.29 1.70 14.77
CA TYR A 72 -3.82 2.30 13.54
C TYR A 72 -3.20 1.66 12.28
N MET A 73 -1.89 1.44 12.24
CA MET A 73 -1.22 0.79 11.11
C MET A 73 -1.70 -0.66 10.92
N ILE A 74 -1.94 -1.39 12.01
CA ILE A 74 -2.52 -2.75 11.96
C ILE A 74 -3.96 -2.69 11.40
N TYR A 75 -4.80 -1.78 11.92
CA TYR A 75 -6.16 -1.57 11.41
C TYR A 75 -6.16 -1.23 9.92
N TRP A 76 -5.26 -0.32 9.49
CA TRP A 76 -5.12 0.04 8.09
C TRP A 76 -4.76 -1.19 7.24
N SER A 77 -3.72 -1.92 7.64
CA SER A 77 -3.22 -3.08 6.89
C SER A 77 -4.23 -4.22 6.80
N LYS A 78 -5.04 -4.45 7.83
CA LYS A 78 -5.96 -5.59 7.90
C LYS A 78 -7.38 -5.28 7.44
N ILE A 79 -7.81 -4.02 7.47
CA ILE A 79 -9.20 -3.64 7.24
C ILE A 79 -9.33 -2.51 6.23
N ALA A 80 -8.72 -1.35 6.49
CA ALA A 80 -9.02 -0.14 5.75
C ALA A 80 -8.59 -0.23 4.28
N LYS A 81 -7.37 -0.70 3.99
CA LYS A 81 -6.88 -0.86 2.60
C LYS A 81 -7.70 -1.88 1.80
N ILE A 82 -8.17 -2.95 2.46
CA ILE A 82 -8.98 -3.98 1.80
C ILE A 82 -10.34 -3.40 1.39
N ARG A 83 -10.97 -2.60 2.27
CA ARG A 83 -12.23 -1.93 1.96
C ARG A 83 -12.07 -0.84 0.90
N GLY A 84 -10.94 -0.11 0.95
CA GLY A 84 -10.65 1.00 0.04
C GLY A 84 -10.25 0.60 -1.38
N ARG A 85 -9.78 -0.64 -1.60
CA ARG A 85 -9.23 -1.07 -2.91
C ARG A 85 -10.19 -0.91 -4.09
N LYS A 86 -11.50 -1.08 -3.86
CA LYS A 86 -12.52 -0.88 -4.90
C LYS A 86 -12.60 0.58 -5.33
N ASN A 87 -12.62 1.49 -4.37
CA ASN A 87 -12.70 2.94 -4.62
C ASN A 87 -11.46 3.46 -5.37
N LEU A 88 -10.29 2.86 -5.14
CA LEU A 88 -9.08 3.19 -5.91
C LEU A 88 -9.26 2.84 -7.39
N LEU A 89 -9.73 1.64 -7.67
CA LEU A 89 -9.95 1.17 -9.04
C LEU A 89 -11.13 1.85 -9.73
N ASP A 90 -12.07 2.46 -8.99
CA ASP A 90 -13.18 3.26 -9.54
C ASP A 90 -12.70 4.62 -10.12
N LEU A 91 -11.44 5.00 -9.87
CA LEU A 91 -10.86 6.25 -10.40
C LEU A 91 -10.49 6.18 -11.87
N VAL A 92 -10.52 5.00 -12.49
CA VAL A 92 -10.22 4.78 -13.92
C VAL A 92 -11.39 4.04 -14.59
N PRO A 93 -11.61 4.25 -15.90
CA PRO A 93 -12.66 3.53 -16.65
C PRO A 93 -12.28 2.05 -16.81
N TRP A 94 -13.32 1.21 -16.97
CA TRP A 94 -13.20 -0.23 -17.16
C TRP A 94 -14.09 -0.68 -18.33
N SER A 95 -13.55 -1.52 -19.20
CA SER A 95 -14.28 -2.17 -20.32
C SER A 95 -14.43 -3.69 -20.09
N GLY A 96 -13.61 -4.26 -19.19
CA GLY A 96 -13.62 -5.68 -18.87
C GLY A 96 -12.63 -6.51 -19.70
N GLY A 97 -11.92 -5.90 -20.64
CA GLY A 97 -10.90 -6.57 -21.47
C GLY A 97 -9.46 -6.11 -21.22
N GLU A 98 -9.22 -5.32 -20.20
CA GLU A 98 -7.93 -4.68 -19.93
C GLU A 98 -6.83 -5.69 -19.60
N VAL A 99 -5.64 -5.44 -20.15
CA VAL A 99 -4.38 -6.02 -19.69
C VAL A 99 -3.75 -5.07 -18.67
N ILE A 100 -3.60 -5.54 -17.44
CA ILE A 100 -3.25 -4.70 -16.29
C ILE A 100 -1.89 -5.10 -15.75
N LEU A 101 -1.06 -4.13 -15.38
CA LEU A 101 0.17 -4.33 -14.63
C LEU A 101 0.05 -3.72 -13.22
N ASP A 102 0.28 -4.53 -12.19
CA ASP A 102 0.42 -4.07 -10.80
C ASP A 102 1.91 -4.07 -10.40
N VAL A 103 2.46 -2.88 -10.24
CA VAL A 103 3.89 -2.65 -9.97
C VAL A 103 4.13 -2.56 -8.47
N GLY A 104 4.87 -3.52 -7.92
CA GLY A 104 4.99 -3.72 -6.49
C GLY A 104 3.71 -4.34 -5.92
N CYS A 105 3.26 -5.43 -6.53
CA CYS A 105 1.96 -6.03 -6.23
C CYS A 105 1.86 -6.62 -4.82
N GLY A 106 2.98 -6.88 -4.16
CA GLY A 106 3.01 -7.48 -2.84
C GLY A 106 2.18 -8.75 -2.76
N ARG A 107 1.30 -8.82 -1.78
CA ARG A 107 0.38 -9.96 -1.61
C ARG A 107 -0.90 -9.84 -2.46
N GLY A 108 -0.91 -8.99 -3.48
CA GLY A 108 -1.93 -8.93 -4.52
C GLY A 108 -3.14 -8.06 -4.23
N LEU A 109 -3.04 -7.03 -3.36
CA LEU A 109 -4.22 -6.22 -2.96
C LEU A 109 -4.94 -5.60 -4.15
N LEU A 110 -4.23 -4.88 -5.03
CA LEU A 110 -4.81 -4.27 -6.24
C LEU A 110 -4.84 -5.26 -7.40
N LEU A 111 -3.81 -6.09 -7.57
CA LEU A 111 -3.74 -7.11 -8.60
C LEU A 111 -5.02 -7.97 -8.67
N LEU A 112 -5.41 -8.56 -7.53
CA LEU A 112 -6.56 -9.46 -7.47
C LEU A 112 -7.89 -8.69 -7.60
N ALA A 113 -7.95 -7.46 -7.08
CA ALA A 113 -9.12 -6.62 -7.26
C ALA A 113 -9.29 -6.17 -8.72
N ALA A 114 -8.20 -5.90 -9.43
CA ALA A 114 -8.18 -5.58 -10.86
C ALA A 114 -8.56 -6.82 -11.70
N ALA A 115 -8.00 -7.99 -11.39
CA ALA A 115 -8.35 -9.25 -12.04
C ALA A 115 -9.83 -9.63 -11.93
N LYS A 116 -10.52 -9.18 -10.87
CA LYS A 116 -11.99 -9.35 -10.75
C LYS A 116 -12.79 -8.45 -11.68
N ARG A 117 -12.23 -7.31 -12.08
CA ARG A 117 -12.92 -6.33 -12.95
C ARG A 117 -12.74 -6.65 -14.43
N THR A 118 -11.61 -7.25 -14.78
CA THR A 118 -11.34 -7.65 -16.17
C THR A 118 -11.78 -9.09 -16.39
N SER A 119 -12.93 -9.29 -17.00
CA SER A 119 -13.50 -10.63 -17.24
C SER A 119 -12.88 -11.34 -18.45
N ALA A 120 -12.48 -10.56 -19.47
CA ALA A 120 -11.88 -11.04 -20.72
C ALA A 120 -10.37 -10.69 -20.85
N GLY A 121 -9.85 -9.92 -19.91
CA GLY A 121 -8.44 -9.54 -19.85
C GLY A 121 -7.65 -10.34 -18.81
N ARG A 122 -6.49 -9.80 -18.41
CA ARG A 122 -5.62 -10.42 -17.40
C ARG A 122 -4.90 -9.36 -16.58
N ALA A 123 -4.46 -9.72 -15.37
CA ALA A 123 -3.65 -8.85 -14.52
C ALA A 123 -2.28 -9.50 -14.25
N ILE A 124 -1.23 -8.74 -14.44
CA ILE A 124 0.15 -9.17 -14.22
C ILE A 124 0.69 -8.39 -13.03
N GLY A 125 1.26 -9.10 -12.05
CA GLY A 125 1.88 -8.50 -10.87
C GLY A 125 3.39 -8.68 -10.90
N ILE A 126 4.13 -7.63 -10.57
CA ILE A 126 5.57 -7.73 -10.33
C ILE A 126 5.92 -7.26 -8.93
N ASP A 127 6.90 -7.92 -8.32
CA ASP A 127 7.45 -7.53 -7.01
C ASP A 127 8.86 -8.11 -6.81
N LEU A 128 9.65 -7.51 -5.93
CA LEU A 128 10.96 -8.02 -5.49
C LEU A 128 10.86 -8.84 -4.19
N TRP A 129 9.65 -8.97 -3.63
CA TRP A 129 9.30 -9.79 -2.47
C TRP A 129 10.05 -9.40 -1.19
N GLN A 130 10.24 -8.11 -0.96
CA GLN A 130 10.95 -7.62 0.23
C GLN A 130 10.07 -7.72 1.49
N ALA A 131 10.48 -8.57 2.43
CA ALA A 131 9.71 -8.80 3.68
C ALA A 131 9.66 -7.57 4.60
N LYS A 132 10.61 -6.63 4.46
CA LYS A 132 10.62 -5.37 5.22
C LYS A 132 9.42 -4.46 4.87
N ASP A 133 8.95 -4.51 3.62
CA ASP A 133 7.88 -3.64 3.11
C ASP A 133 6.51 -4.19 3.52
N GLN A 134 6.35 -5.53 3.50
CA GLN A 134 5.10 -6.19 3.87
C GLN A 134 5.36 -7.55 4.51
N SER A 135 4.66 -7.86 5.61
CA SER A 135 4.84 -9.13 6.33
C SER A 135 4.45 -10.33 5.47
N GLY A 136 5.37 -11.31 5.38
CA GLY A 136 5.19 -12.53 4.58
C GLY A 136 5.01 -12.25 3.09
N ASN A 137 5.67 -11.20 2.57
CA ASN A 137 5.68 -10.86 1.15
C ASN A 137 6.43 -11.92 0.35
N CYS A 138 5.72 -12.67 -0.48
CA CYS A 138 6.27 -13.65 -1.41
C CYS A 138 5.24 -14.05 -2.46
N ALA A 139 5.70 -14.51 -3.62
CA ALA A 139 4.83 -14.94 -4.74
C ALA A 139 3.80 -16.00 -4.31
N LYS A 140 4.21 -16.97 -3.47
CA LYS A 140 3.31 -18.03 -2.96
C LYS A 140 2.13 -17.45 -2.18
N ALA A 141 2.34 -16.38 -1.39
CA ALA A 141 1.27 -15.76 -0.62
C ALA A 141 0.27 -15.02 -1.53
N THR A 142 0.73 -14.44 -2.62
CA THR A 142 -0.12 -13.79 -3.63
C THR A 142 -0.95 -14.81 -4.39
N LEU A 143 -0.36 -15.93 -4.79
CA LEU A 143 -1.08 -17.04 -5.43
C LEU A 143 -2.12 -17.65 -4.48
N ALA A 144 -1.79 -17.86 -3.21
CA ALA A 144 -2.76 -18.34 -2.22
C ALA A 144 -3.95 -17.39 -2.07
N ASN A 145 -3.72 -16.07 -2.03
CA ASN A 145 -4.80 -15.08 -2.02
C ASN A 145 -5.62 -15.13 -3.31
N ALA A 146 -4.99 -15.34 -4.46
CA ALA A 146 -5.67 -15.45 -5.76
C ALA A 146 -6.63 -16.65 -5.80
N MET A 147 -6.21 -17.78 -5.27
CA MET A 147 -7.05 -18.98 -5.14
C MET A 147 -8.27 -18.71 -4.24
N ILE A 148 -8.06 -18.07 -3.08
CA ILE A 148 -9.15 -17.72 -2.14
C ILE A 148 -10.12 -16.71 -2.79
N GLU A 149 -9.61 -15.78 -3.62
CA GLU A 149 -10.43 -14.78 -4.30
C GLU A 149 -11.01 -15.27 -5.64
N GLY A 150 -10.64 -16.49 -6.10
CA GLY A 150 -11.16 -17.12 -7.32
C GLY A 150 -10.72 -16.44 -8.61
N VAL A 151 -9.47 -15.95 -8.67
CA VAL A 151 -8.91 -15.23 -9.82
C VAL A 151 -7.56 -15.77 -10.29
N GLN A 152 -7.15 -16.95 -9.83
CA GLN A 152 -5.84 -17.54 -10.13
C GLN A 152 -5.61 -17.71 -11.63
N ASP A 153 -6.65 -17.98 -12.39
CA ASP A 153 -6.58 -18.21 -13.84
C ASP A 153 -6.46 -16.91 -14.67
N ARG A 154 -6.57 -15.76 -14.01
CA ARG A 154 -6.55 -14.43 -14.63
C ARG A 154 -5.36 -13.59 -14.19
N ILE A 155 -4.46 -14.16 -13.40
CA ILE A 155 -3.26 -13.46 -12.94
C ILE A 155 -1.99 -14.17 -13.38
N GLU A 156 -0.95 -13.37 -13.55
CA GLU A 156 0.42 -13.82 -13.70
C GLU A 156 1.30 -13.06 -12.70
N ILE A 157 2.32 -13.69 -12.15
CA ILE A 157 3.20 -13.09 -11.14
C ILE A 157 4.65 -13.31 -11.56
N LEU A 158 5.42 -12.22 -11.60
CA LEU A 158 6.83 -12.23 -11.96
C LEU A 158 7.67 -11.56 -10.86
N THR A 159 8.89 -12.06 -10.66
CA THR A 159 9.90 -11.35 -9.88
C THR A 159 10.63 -10.39 -10.80
N ALA A 160 10.42 -9.08 -10.64
CA ALA A 160 11.04 -8.06 -11.48
C ALA A 160 11.23 -6.74 -10.73
N ASP A 161 12.24 -5.97 -11.16
CA ASP A 161 12.49 -4.61 -10.67
C ASP A 161 11.62 -3.61 -11.46
N MET A 162 10.89 -2.75 -10.75
CA MET A 162 10.08 -1.70 -11.36
C MET A 162 10.88 -0.67 -12.18
N LYS A 163 12.20 -0.63 -11.99
CA LYS A 163 13.13 0.23 -12.73
C LYS A 163 13.55 -0.34 -14.09
N ASP A 164 13.20 -1.61 -14.35
CA ASP A 164 13.55 -2.32 -15.58
C ASP A 164 12.48 -3.40 -15.85
N LEU A 165 11.37 -2.97 -16.41
CA LEU A 165 10.20 -3.83 -16.61
C LEU A 165 10.43 -4.81 -17.77
N PRO A 166 10.28 -6.14 -17.57
CA PRO A 166 10.54 -7.15 -18.59
C PRO A 166 9.38 -7.28 -19.60
N PHE A 167 8.83 -6.16 -20.02
CA PHE A 167 7.69 -6.12 -20.94
C PHE A 167 7.99 -5.22 -22.13
N PRO A 168 7.44 -5.53 -23.30
CA PRO A 168 7.51 -4.65 -24.46
C PRO A 168 6.81 -3.31 -24.21
N ASP A 169 7.16 -2.31 -25.00
CA ASP A 169 6.45 -1.04 -25.01
C ASP A 169 4.96 -1.23 -25.32
N ARG A 170 4.12 -0.36 -24.74
CA ARG A 170 2.69 -0.30 -25.09
C ARG A 170 1.95 -1.63 -24.90
N SER A 171 2.24 -2.37 -23.82
CA SER A 171 1.67 -3.71 -23.55
C SER A 171 0.41 -3.66 -22.69
N PHE A 172 0.24 -2.62 -21.87
CA PHE A 172 -0.78 -2.56 -20.83
C PHE A 172 -1.79 -1.43 -21.06
N ASP A 173 -3.04 -1.71 -20.75
CA ASP A 173 -4.14 -0.73 -20.77
C ASP A 173 -4.19 0.08 -19.48
N LEU A 174 -3.78 -0.56 -18.36
CA LEU A 174 -3.75 0.06 -17.04
C LEU A 174 -2.47 -0.37 -16.30
N VAL A 175 -1.75 0.59 -15.74
CA VAL A 175 -0.66 0.36 -14.79
C VAL A 175 -1.08 0.88 -13.42
N VAL A 176 -1.04 0.04 -12.41
CA VAL A 176 -1.35 0.43 -11.02
C VAL A 176 -0.12 0.21 -10.14
N SER A 177 0.01 0.99 -9.07
CA SER A 177 0.97 0.75 -8.00
C SER A 177 0.37 1.25 -6.69
N HIS A 178 0.52 0.46 -5.62
CA HIS A 178 0.00 0.79 -4.30
C HIS A 178 1.08 0.65 -3.24
N TRP A 179 1.54 1.77 -2.70
CA TRP A 179 2.53 1.85 -1.62
C TRP A 179 3.83 1.10 -1.93
N ALA A 180 4.34 1.27 -3.16
CA ALA A 180 5.55 0.60 -3.60
C ALA A 180 6.65 1.56 -4.07
N VAL A 181 6.31 2.58 -4.86
CA VAL A 181 7.31 3.46 -5.49
C VAL A 181 8.07 4.29 -4.46
N HIS A 182 7.46 4.67 -3.34
CA HIS A 182 8.12 5.42 -2.27
C HIS A 182 9.27 4.65 -1.59
N ASN A 183 9.32 3.31 -1.73
CA ASN A 183 10.42 2.48 -1.22
C ASN A 183 11.73 2.69 -2.01
N LEU A 184 11.67 3.32 -3.18
CA LEU A 184 12.84 3.77 -3.91
C LEU A 184 13.37 5.08 -3.31
N ASN A 185 14.51 5.01 -2.61
CA ASN A 185 15.06 6.16 -1.88
C ASN A 185 15.52 7.28 -2.82
N ALA A 186 16.20 6.93 -3.93
CA ALA A 186 16.76 7.91 -4.86
C ALA A 186 15.69 8.48 -5.79
N PRO A 187 15.62 9.82 -5.98
CA PRO A 187 14.70 10.44 -6.94
C PRO A 187 14.87 9.90 -8.36
N GLN A 188 16.11 9.61 -8.75
CA GLN A 188 16.45 9.05 -10.06
C GLN A 188 15.84 7.66 -10.27
N ASP A 189 15.81 6.83 -9.22
CA ASP A 189 15.21 5.50 -9.27
C ASP A 189 13.68 5.58 -9.41
N ARG A 190 13.05 6.53 -8.70
CA ARG A 190 11.61 6.78 -8.85
C ARG A 190 11.27 7.30 -10.24
N ALA A 191 12.10 8.22 -10.77
CA ALA A 191 11.92 8.72 -12.13
C ALA A 191 12.04 7.59 -13.17
N ARG A 192 13.02 6.70 -13.01
CA ARG A 192 13.20 5.53 -13.87
C ARG A 192 12.01 4.58 -13.80
N ALA A 193 11.52 4.28 -12.61
CA ALA A 193 10.33 3.44 -12.44
C ALA A 193 9.10 4.04 -13.12
N LEU A 194 8.86 5.36 -12.98
CA LEU A 194 7.76 6.04 -13.65
C LEU A 194 7.93 6.06 -15.18
N ALA A 195 9.16 6.21 -15.68
CA ALA A 195 9.44 6.14 -17.12
C ALA A 195 9.17 4.73 -17.68
N GLU A 196 9.53 3.67 -16.95
CA GLU A 196 9.22 2.29 -17.33
C GLU A 196 7.70 2.02 -17.32
N MET A 197 6.98 2.49 -16.29
CA MET A 197 5.51 2.40 -16.27
C MET A 197 4.89 3.14 -17.46
N ALA A 198 5.42 4.31 -17.82
CA ALA A 198 4.98 5.05 -18.98
C ALA A 198 5.32 4.32 -20.29
N ARG A 199 6.49 3.71 -20.41
CA ARG A 199 6.93 2.98 -21.61
C ARG A 199 5.99 1.81 -21.92
N VAL A 200 5.68 1.01 -20.92
CA VAL A 200 4.85 -0.20 -21.08
C VAL A 200 3.35 0.10 -21.22
N LEU A 201 2.89 1.29 -20.88
CA LEU A 201 1.49 1.68 -21.00
C LEU A 201 1.14 2.01 -22.45
N LYS A 202 0.00 1.54 -22.95
CA LYS A 202 -0.53 1.86 -24.28
C LYS A 202 -0.91 3.36 -24.40
N PRO A 203 -0.88 3.96 -25.62
CA PRO A 203 -1.55 5.22 -25.84
C PRO A 203 -3.01 5.16 -25.42
N GLY A 204 -3.50 6.19 -24.71
CA GLY A 204 -4.84 6.21 -24.13
C GLY A 204 -4.99 5.40 -22.83
N GLY A 205 -3.99 4.59 -22.46
CA GLY A 205 -3.97 3.81 -21.20
C GLY A 205 -3.86 4.69 -19.95
N HIS A 206 -4.20 4.13 -18.81
CA HIS A 206 -4.24 4.85 -17.54
C HIS A 206 -3.14 4.40 -16.57
N VAL A 207 -2.61 5.33 -15.80
CA VAL A 207 -1.75 5.05 -14.65
C VAL A 207 -2.46 5.47 -13.35
N LEU A 208 -2.38 4.63 -12.32
CA LEU A 208 -2.92 4.86 -10.99
C LEU A 208 -1.83 4.58 -9.96
N LEU A 209 -1.31 5.64 -9.33
CA LEU A 209 -0.28 5.57 -8.29
C LEU A 209 -0.89 5.99 -6.96
N ALA A 210 -1.19 5.02 -6.11
CA ALA A 210 -1.62 5.26 -4.73
C ALA A 210 -0.39 5.18 -3.83
N ASP A 211 0.06 6.32 -3.27
CA ASP A 211 1.26 6.32 -2.45
C ASP A 211 1.14 7.29 -1.26
N ILE A 212 2.02 7.11 -0.27
CA ILE A 212 2.05 7.89 0.98
C ILE A 212 2.99 9.09 0.91
N GLN A 213 3.90 9.11 -0.07
CA GLN A 213 4.90 10.16 -0.27
C GLN A 213 5.03 10.53 -1.75
N PHE A 214 5.82 11.55 -2.04
CA PHE A 214 6.26 11.96 -3.39
C PHE A 214 5.16 12.25 -4.42
N ARG A 215 3.90 12.42 -4.01
CA ARG A 215 2.76 12.67 -4.91
C ARG A 215 2.96 13.84 -5.88
N VAL A 216 3.60 14.92 -5.40
CA VAL A 216 3.87 16.11 -6.23
C VAL A 216 4.94 15.80 -7.28
N GLU A 217 5.98 15.04 -6.89
CA GLU A 217 7.02 14.55 -7.78
C GLU A 217 6.43 13.68 -8.89
N TYR A 218 5.58 12.69 -8.53
CA TYR A 218 4.94 11.81 -9.51
C TYR A 218 4.07 12.59 -10.50
N ALA A 219 3.24 13.51 -10.00
CA ALA A 219 2.38 14.31 -10.86
C ALA A 219 3.20 15.22 -11.82
N SER A 220 4.31 15.79 -11.34
CA SER A 220 5.20 16.61 -12.15
C SER A 220 5.88 15.78 -13.24
N GLN A 221 6.39 14.60 -12.89
CA GLN A 221 7.05 13.70 -13.85
C GLN A 221 6.08 13.20 -14.92
N LEU A 222 4.87 12.77 -14.54
CA LEU A 222 3.85 12.35 -15.50
C LEU A 222 3.46 13.47 -16.46
N LYS A 223 3.32 14.71 -15.98
CA LYS A 223 3.08 15.87 -16.85
C LYS A 223 4.24 16.11 -17.82
N ALA A 224 5.48 16.03 -17.33
CA ALA A 224 6.67 16.19 -18.18
C ALA A 224 6.79 15.09 -19.26
N MET A 225 6.26 13.89 -19.00
CA MET A 225 6.17 12.78 -19.97
C MET A 225 4.96 12.87 -20.90
N GLY A 226 4.19 13.97 -20.87
CA GLY A 226 3.06 14.19 -21.79
C GLY A 226 1.76 13.47 -21.36
N PHE A 227 1.62 13.05 -20.11
CA PHE A 227 0.35 12.50 -19.64
C PHE A 227 -0.71 13.59 -19.49
N GLU A 228 -1.93 13.25 -19.89
CA GLU A 228 -3.12 14.10 -19.81
C GLU A 228 -3.93 13.82 -18.54
N GLY A 229 -4.74 14.80 -18.12
CA GLY A 229 -5.67 14.64 -17.01
C GLY A 229 -5.00 14.28 -15.69
N VAL A 230 -3.74 14.67 -15.49
CA VAL A 230 -2.98 14.40 -14.27
C VAL A 230 -3.68 15.06 -13.08
N ARG A 231 -4.27 14.24 -12.22
CA ARG A 231 -5.00 14.70 -11.04
C ARG A 231 -4.57 13.93 -9.79
N GLN A 232 -4.66 14.61 -8.66
CA GLN A 232 -4.42 14.01 -7.36
C GLN A 232 -5.74 13.92 -6.60
N VAL A 233 -6.08 12.72 -6.15
CA VAL A 233 -7.22 12.47 -5.28
C VAL A 233 -6.68 12.25 -3.88
N VAL A 234 -6.94 13.21 -2.98
CA VAL A 234 -6.61 13.09 -1.56
C VAL A 234 -7.65 12.20 -0.91
N SER A 235 -7.23 11.15 -0.26
CA SER A 235 -8.12 10.05 0.06
C SER A 235 -9.16 10.38 1.12
N GLN A 236 -8.90 11.12 2.20
CA GLN A 236 -9.93 11.48 3.20
C GLN A 236 -9.49 12.60 4.17
N PRO A 237 -10.41 13.34 4.83
CA PRO A 237 -10.07 14.37 5.81
C PRO A 237 -9.21 13.88 6.99
N ARG A 238 -9.37 12.61 7.40
CA ARG A 238 -8.54 11.97 8.44
C ARG A 238 -7.06 11.88 8.05
N ASP A 239 -6.75 11.81 6.76
CA ASP A 239 -5.37 11.75 6.28
C ASP A 239 -4.65 13.08 6.45
N ALA A 240 -5.39 14.19 6.53
CA ALA A 240 -4.86 15.49 6.89
C ALA A 240 -4.37 15.52 8.35
N ILE A 241 -5.09 14.86 9.26
CA ILE A 241 -4.68 14.73 10.67
C ILE A 241 -3.39 13.93 10.77
N LEU A 242 -3.30 12.80 10.05
CA LEU A 242 -2.09 11.99 10.00
C LEU A 242 -0.92 12.75 9.39
N ALA A 243 -1.15 13.54 8.36
CA ALA A 243 -0.12 14.40 7.79
C ALA A 243 0.43 15.40 8.82
N VAL A 244 -0.42 15.98 9.65
CA VAL A 244 0.02 16.86 10.75
C VAL A 244 0.80 16.08 11.80
N LEU A 245 0.26 14.94 12.28
CA LEU A 245 0.91 14.12 13.31
C LEU A 245 2.25 13.52 12.88
N THR A 246 2.47 13.35 11.58
CA THR A 246 3.72 12.81 11.00
C THR A 246 4.61 13.89 10.40
N PHE A 247 4.39 15.18 10.73
CA PHE A 247 5.14 16.31 10.17
C PHE A 247 5.21 16.29 8.64
N GLY A 248 4.12 15.84 8.01
CA GLY A 248 4.00 15.77 6.55
C GLY A 248 4.62 14.54 5.88
N ASN A 249 5.22 13.62 6.64
CA ASN A 249 5.81 12.39 6.07
C ASN A 249 4.78 11.36 5.61
N PHE A 250 3.55 11.41 6.12
CA PHE A 250 2.46 10.55 5.72
C PHE A 250 1.34 11.37 5.08
N ARG A 251 1.33 11.43 3.76
CA ARG A 251 0.34 12.17 2.96
C ARG A 251 -0.22 11.30 1.85
N PRO A 252 -1.03 10.28 2.18
CA PRO A 252 -1.56 9.37 1.19
C PRO A 252 -2.37 10.13 0.14
N ALA A 253 -2.08 9.85 -1.11
CA ALA A 253 -2.82 10.38 -2.24
C ALA A 253 -2.77 9.40 -3.40
N VAL A 254 -3.74 9.52 -4.30
CA VAL A 254 -3.77 8.76 -5.54
C VAL A 254 -3.52 9.72 -6.68
N THR A 255 -2.45 9.51 -7.43
CA THR A 255 -2.19 10.20 -8.69
C THR A 255 -2.75 9.36 -9.83
N VAL A 256 -3.65 9.93 -10.60
CA VAL A 256 -4.25 9.30 -11.78
C VAL A 256 -3.94 10.16 -12.99
N ALA A 257 -3.55 9.51 -14.08
CA ALA A 257 -3.29 10.17 -15.35
C ALA A 257 -3.57 9.23 -16.51
N ARG A 258 -3.74 9.79 -17.72
CA ARG A 258 -3.90 9.03 -18.95
C ARG A 258 -2.73 9.33 -19.89
N ARG A 259 -2.15 8.31 -20.50
CA ARG A 259 -1.16 8.50 -21.55
C ARG A 259 -1.83 9.11 -22.80
N ALA A 260 -1.25 10.14 -23.38
CA ALA A 260 -1.74 10.72 -24.64
C ALA A 260 -1.85 9.66 -25.74
N PHE A 261 -2.70 9.89 -26.73
CA PHE A 261 -2.90 8.97 -27.87
C PHE A 261 -1.80 9.06 -28.93
N THR A 262 -0.80 9.94 -28.74
CA THR A 262 0.33 10.13 -29.66
C THR A 262 1.46 9.16 -29.40
#